data_0dad1b585515ce73bc86a8b1970262d3
#
_entry.id   0dad1b585515ce73bc86a8b1970262d3
#
_cell.length_a   1.000
_cell.length_b   1.000
_cell.length_c   1.000
_cell.angle_alpha   90.00
_cell.angle_beta   90.00
_cell.angle_gamma   90.00
#
_symmetry.space_group_name_H-M   'P 1'
#
loop_
_entity.id
_entity.type
_entity.pdbx_description
1 polymer ?
#
loop_
_entity_poly.entity_id
_entity_poly.type
_entity_poly.pdbx_seq_one_letter_code
_entity_poly.pdbx_strand_id
1 'polypeptide(L)'
;MIINGKELALSLKQEMAANVATFTEKYGRVPHLVVILVGEDPGSVSYVTGKAKASEEVGIKNTTIRREATITEEELLGIIDELNADDTVDGILVQLPLPKHIDSDKVIAAISAEKDVDGFHPMNVANLWLKQPCTLPCTPKGIIKLLKRADVEIAGKDVVVVGRSNIVGLPVSKLLLNENATVTIAHSRTKDLKEVTRRADILVVAIGRPKFVTADMVKPGAVVIDVGVNRDPETKKLCGDVDFAAIEPIASAITPVPGGVGPMTITCLMENTIECFLRKMEK
;
A
#
# COMPACT_ATOMS: atom_id res chain seq x y z
N MET A 1 18.90 9.07 9.59
CA MET A 1 19.05 7.84 8.75
C MET A 1 18.01 7.85 7.64
N ILE A 2 18.37 7.42 6.43
CA ILE A 2 17.39 7.25 5.33
C ILE A 2 16.82 5.82 5.38
N ILE A 3 15.48 5.70 5.40
CA ILE A 3 14.78 4.40 5.30
C ILE A 3 14.58 4.09 3.82
N ASN A 4 15.49 3.29 3.25
CA ASN A 4 15.52 2.99 1.82
C ASN A 4 14.54 1.86 1.46
N GLY A 5 13.33 2.22 1.05
CA GLY A 5 12.31 1.26 0.64
C GLY A 5 12.61 0.55 -0.68
N LYS A 6 13.36 1.18 -1.58
CA LYS A 6 13.77 0.55 -2.85
C LYS A 6 14.72 -0.62 -2.61
N GLU A 7 15.64 -0.48 -1.69
CA GLU A 7 16.59 -1.55 -1.32
C GLU A 7 15.87 -2.72 -0.64
N LEU A 8 14.99 -2.43 0.33
CA LEU A 8 14.19 -3.47 0.98
C LEU A 8 13.27 -4.18 -0.02
N ALA A 9 12.62 -3.44 -0.92
CA ALA A 9 11.78 -4.01 -1.97
C ALA A 9 12.55 -4.98 -2.89
N LEU A 10 13.80 -4.64 -3.23
CA LEU A 10 14.65 -5.51 -4.04
C LEU A 10 14.96 -6.83 -3.33
N SER A 11 15.39 -6.78 -2.07
CA SER A 11 15.68 -7.97 -1.26
C SER A 11 14.45 -8.87 -1.13
N LEU A 12 13.30 -8.31 -0.76
CA LEU A 12 12.06 -9.08 -0.60
C LEU A 12 11.59 -9.72 -1.92
N LYS A 13 11.74 -9.04 -3.05
CA LYS A 13 11.38 -9.62 -4.35
C LYS A 13 12.29 -10.79 -4.74
N GLN A 14 13.57 -10.72 -4.41
CA GLN A 14 14.50 -11.83 -4.62
C GLN A 14 14.12 -13.07 -3.77
N GLU A 15 13.78 -12.85 -2.50
CA GLU A 15 13.29 -13.91 -1.61
C GLU A 15 11.98 -14.53 -2.13
N MET A 16 11.03 -13.70 -2.56
CA MET A 16 9.76 -14.14 -3.14
C MET A 16 9.97 -14.94 -4.42
N ALA A 17 10.90 -14.54 -5.30
CA ALA A 17 11.18 -15.26 -6.54
C ALA A 17 11.68 -16.68 -6.26
N ALA A 18 12.57 -16.85 -5.29
CA ALA A 18 13.04 -18.18 -4.87
C ALA A 18 11.89 -19.05 -4.31
N ASN A 19 11.02 -18.45 -3.50
CA ASN A 19 9.86 -19.14 -2.95
C ASN A 19 8.85 -19.54 -4.04
N VAL A 20 8.56 -18.65 -5.01
CA VAL A 20 7.65 -18.93 -6.13
C VAL A 20 8.16 -20.10 -6.98
N ALA A 21 9.47 -20.18 -7.22
CA ALA A 21 10.06 -21.33 -7.93
C ALA A 21 9.76 -22.66 -7.20
N THR A 22 9.98 -22.69 -5.87
CA THR A 22 9.67 -23.85 -5.03
C THR A 22 8.18 -24.19 -5.03
N PHE A 23 7.30 -23.18 -4.95
CA PHE A 23 5.85 -23.42 -5.00
C PHE A 23 5.41 -23.93 -6.37
N THR A 24 6.04 -23.45 -7.45
CA THR A 24 5.75 -23.93 -8.81
C THR A 24 6.07 -25.41 -8.96
N GLU A 25 7.20 -25.88 -8.44
CA GLU A 25 7.55 -27.28 -8.40
C GLU A 25 6.55 -28.11 -7.59
N LYS A 26 6.15 -27.60 -6.42
CA LYS A 26 5.22 -28.30 -5.51
C LYS A 26 3.80 -28.39 -6.04
N TYR A 27 3.28 -27.32 -6.64
CA TYR A 27 1.86 -27.21 -6.99
C TYR A 27 1.57 -27.24 -8.49
N GLY A 28 2.61 -27.32 -9.35
CA GLY A 28 2.48 -27.43 -10.80
C GLY A 28 2.05 -26.15 -11.51
N ARG A 29 1.93 -25.02 -10.80
CA ARG A 29 1.57 -23.70 -11.37
C ARG A 29 2.13 -22.54 -10.55
N VAL A 30 2.26 -21.39 -11.18
CA VAL A 30 2.64 -20.12 -10.53
C VAL A 30 1.42 -19.37 -10.00
N PRO A 31 1.56 -18.49 -8.99
CA PRO A 31 0.51 -17.55 -8.60
C PRO A 31 0.07 -16.67 -9.78
N HIS A 32 -1.20 -16.31 -9.86
CA HIS A 32 -1.77 -15.52 -10.94
C HIS A 32 -2.49 -14.28 -10.42
N LEU A 33 -1.95 -13.11 -10.77
CA LEU A 33 -2.52 -11.80 -10.51
C LEU A 33 -3.23 -11.26 -11.75
N VAL A 34 -4.48 -10.87 -11.61
CA VAL A 34 -5.22 -10.13 -12.65
C VAL A 34 -5.40 -8.69 -12.20
N VAL A 35 -4.96 -7.75 -13.03
CA VAL A 35 -5.09 -6.31 -12.81
C VAL A 35 -6.05 -5.73 -13.84
N ILE A 36 -7.11 -5.06 -13.38
CA ILE A 36 -8.06 -4.37 -14.25
C ILE A 36 -7.72 -2.87 -14.24
N LEU A 37 -7.51 -2.30 -15.42
CA LEU A 37 -7.27 -0.88 -15.62
C LEU A 37 -8.41 -0.29 -16.46
N VAL A 38 -9.10 0.70 -15.91
CA VAL A 38 -10.18 1.42 -16.59
C VAL A 38 -9.72 2.83 -16.94
N GLY A 39 -9.74 3.16 -18.22
CA GLY A 39 -9.25 4.43 -18.74
C GLY A 39 -7.73 4.50 -18.88
N GLU A 40 -7.23 5.70 -19.16
CA GLU A 40 -5.83 5.95 -19.52
C GLU A 40 -5.17 7.02 -18.62
N ASP A 41 -5.56 7.11 -17.34
CA ASP A 41 -4.88 8.02 -16.43
C ASP A 41 -3.39 7.69 -16.36
N PRO A 42 -2.48 8.66 -16.66
CA PRO A 42 -1.05 8.38 -16.75
C PRO A 42 -0.44 7.83 -15.44
N GLY A 43 -0.97 8.23 -14.28
CA GLY A 43 -0.55 7.70 -13.00
C GLY A 43 -0.91 6.23 -12.87
N SER A 44 -2.16 5.87 -13.16
CA SER A 44 -2.68 4.49 -13.14
C SER A 44 -1.93 3.60 -14.11
N VAL A 45 -1.69 4.06 -15.35
CA VAL A 45 -0.90 3.32 -16.35
C VAL A 45 0.51 3.03 -15.86
N SER A 46 1.18 4.02 -15.26
CA SER A 46 2.52 3.86 -14.70
C SER A 46 2.54 2.83 -13.56
N TYR A 47 1.56 2.88 -12.64
CA TYR A 47 1.44 1.91 -11.55
C TYR A 47 1.19 0.49 -12.05
N VAL A 48 0.28 0.31 -13.01
CA VAL A 48 -0.01 -1.01 -13.61
C VAL A 48 1.22 -1.58 -14.32
N THR A 49 1.97 -0.74 -15.06
CA THR A 49 3.23 -1.15 -15.69
C THR A 49 4.26 -1.58 -14.64
N GLY A 50 4.39 -0.85 -13.54
CA GLY A 50 5.27 -1.20 -12.43
C GLY A 50 4.87 -2.52 -11.75
N LYS A 51 3.57 -2.79 -11.60
CA LYS A 51 3.03 -4.05 -11.05
C LYS A 51 3.34 -5.23 -11.98
N ALA A 52 3.14 -5.08 -13.28
CA ALA A 52 3.44 -6.11 -14.27
C ALA A 52 4.93 -6.48 -14.25
N LYS A 53 5.83 -5.48 -14.24
CA LYS A 53 7.27 -5.70 -14.12
C LYS A 53 7.64 -6.42 -12.81
N ALA A 54 7.07 -6.01 -11.68
CA ALA A 54 7.33 -6.65 -10.41
C ALA A 54 6.83 -8.11 -10.36
N SER A 55 5.70 -8.39 -11.01
CA SER A 55 5.18 -9.76 -11.16
C SER A 55 6.16 -10.65 -11.94
N GLU A 56 6.72 -10.14 -13.04
CA GLU A 56 7.74 -10.83 -13.83
C GLU A 56 9.01 -11.09 -13.00
N GLU A 57 9.50 -10.07 -12.27
CA GLU A 57 10.69 -10.19 -11.40
C GLU A 57 10.52 -11.27 -10.32
N VAL A 58 9.29 -11.50 -9.84
CA VAL A 58 8.96 -12.47 -8.78
C VAL A 58 8.55 -13.84 -9.34
N GLY A 59 8.26 -13.95 -10.63
CA GLY A 59 7.77 -15.17 -11.28
C GLY A 59 6.27 -15.40 -11.12
N ILE A 60 5.50 -14.35 -10.86
CA ILE A 60 4.02 -14.36 -10.78
C ILE A 60 3.48 -14.14 -12.19
N LYS A 61 2.50 -14.96 -12.63
CA LYS A 61 1.74 -14.68 -13.84
C LYS A 61 0.91 -13.42 -13.65
N ASN A 62 1.07 -12.44 -14.55
CA ASN A 62 0.29 -11.20 -14.54
C ASN A 62 -0.58 -11.12 -15.81
N THR A 63 -1.87 -10.83 -15.62
CA THR A 63 -2.79 -10.51 -16.71
C THR A 63 -3.34 -9.11 -16.48
N THR A 64 -3.14 -8.20 -17.44
CA THR A 64 -3.71 -6.86 -17.38
C THR A 64 -4.90 -6.76 -18.33
N ILE A 65 -6.09 -6.58 -17.78
CA ILE A 65 -7.32 -6.32 -18.52
C ILE A 65 -7.50 -4.80 -18.63
N ARG A 66 -7.44 -4.28 -19.85
CA ARG A 66 -7.67 -2.86 -20.14
C ARG A 66 -9.09 -2.64 -20.61
N ARG A 67 -9.74 -1.61 -20.11
CA ARG A 67 -11.08 -1.18 -20.51
C ARG A 67 -11.11 0.33 -20.69
N GLU A 68 -11.93 0.76 -21.65
CA GLU A 68 -12.16 2.17 -21.90
C GLU A 68 -12.83 2.84 -20.69
N ALA A 69 -12.60 4.15 -20.51
CA ALA A 69 -13.21 4.93 -19.44
C ALA A 69 -14.76 4.95 -19.52
N THR A 70 -15.33 4.56 -20.64
CA THR A 70 -16.79 4.50 -20.90
C THR A 70 -17.44 3.18 -20.47
N ILE A 71 -16.67 2.17 -20.02
CA ILE A 71 -17.23 0.91 -19.51
C ILE A 71 -18.29 1.19 -18.44
N THR A 72 -19.38 0.46 -18.45
CA THR A 72 -20.41 0.58 -17.42
C THR A 72 -20.00 -0.13 -16.12
N GLU A 73 -20.60 0.27 -15.00
CA GLU A 73 -20.40 -0.41 -13.72
C GLU A 73 -20.80 -1.89 -13.82
N GLU A 74 -21.92 -2.18 -14.47
CA GLU A 74 -22.44 -3.55 -14.66
C GLU A 74 -21.46 -4.44 -15.46
N GLU A 75 -20.90 -3.92 -16.56
CA GLU A 75 -19.90 -4.65 -17.34
C GLU A 75 -18.63 -4.92 -16.53
N LEU A 76 -18.17 -3.95 -15.73
CA LEU A 76 -17.01 -4.13 -14.86
C LEU A 76 -17.27 -5.17 -13.77
N LEU A 77 -18.43 -5.13 -13.14
CA LEU A 77 -18.84 -6.12 -12.14
C LEU A 77 -18.94 -7.53 -12.77
N GLY A 78 -19.46 -7.65 -13.99
CA GLY A 78 -19.49 -8.92 -14.73
C GLY A 78 -18.10 -9.52 -14.95
N ILE A 79 -17.09 -8.68 -15.30
CA ILE A 79 -15.70 -9.14 -15.43
C ILE A 79 -15.17 -9.64 -14.07
N ILE A 80 -15.49 -8.95 -12.99
CA ILE A 80 -15.06 -9.36 -11.64
C ILE A 80 -15.70 -10.70 -11.25
N ASP A 81 -16.96 -10.90 -11.56
CA ASP A 81 -17.67 -12.16 -11.27
C ASP A 81 -17.05 -13.34 -12.04
N GLU A 82 -16.69 -13.16 -13.30
CA GLU A 82 -15.95 -14.17 -14.09
C GLU A 82 -14.58 -14.48 -13.44
N LEU A 83 -13.84 -13.48 -13.03
CA LEU A 83 -12.54 -13.65 -12.37
C LEU A 83 -12.66 -14.29 -10.97
N ASN A 84 -13.72 -14.00 -10.24
CA ASN A 84 -14.03 -14.66 -8.97
C ASN A 84 -14.27 -16.15 -9.14
N ALA A 85 -14.95 -16.54 -10.23
CA ALA A 85 -15.26 -17.93 -10.56
C ALA A 85 -14.07 -18.69 -11.19
N ASP A 86 -13.06 -17.99 -11.71
CA ASP A 86 -11.89 -18.62 -12.34
C ASP A 86 -10.90 -19.13 -11.28
N ASP A 87 -10.81 -20.45 -11.18
CA ASP A 87 -9.90 -21.13 -10.25
C ASP A 87 -8.41 -20.93 -10.55
N THR A 88 -8.05 -20.48 -11.74
CA THR A 88 -6.67 -20.17 -12.08
C THR A 88 -6.21 -18.80 -11.62
N VAL A 89 -7.14 -17.93 -11.18
CA VAL A 89 -6.87 -16.58 -10.68
C VAL A 89 -6.76 -16.62 -9.15
N ASP A 90 -5.64 -16.14 -8.63
CA ASP A 90 -5.37 -16.11 -7.18
C ASP A 90 -5.52 -14.72 -6.59
N GLY A 91 -5.32 -13.68 -7.39
CA GLY A 91 -5.47 -12.29 -6.97
C GLY A 91 -6.12 -11.42 -8.02
N ILE A 92 -7.03 -10.55 -7.58
CA ILE A 92 -7.73 -9.58 -8.41
C ILE A 92 -7.45 -8.18 -7.85
N LEU A 93 -7.10 -7.26 -8.73
CA LEU A 93 -6.90 -5.86 -8.41
C LEU A 93 -7.59 -4.99 -9.45
N VAL A 94 -8.42 -4.06 -9.00
CA VAL A 94 -8.96 -2.99 -9.85
C VAL A 94 -8.21 -1.71 -9.54
N GLN A 95 -7.50 -1.17 -10.53
CA GLN A 95 -6.66 0.01 -10.34
C GLN A 95 -7.51 1.26 -10.10
N LEU A 96 -7.35 1.87 -8.94
CA LEU A 96 -7.96 3.15 -8.60
C LEU A 96 -7.09 4.34 -9.08
N PRO A 97 -7.70 5.51 -9.36
CA PRO A 97 -9.13 5.81 -9.29
C PRO A 97 -9.93 5.29 -10.49
N LEU A 98 -11.21 5.02 -10.28
CA LEU A 98 -12.17 4.70 -11.34
C LEU A 98 -12.84 5.96 -11.89
N PRO A 99 -13.42 5.92 -13.11
CA PRO A 99 -14.29 6.96 -13.61
C PRO A 99 -15.45 7.26 -12.66
N LYS A 100 -15.90 8.53 -12.60
CA LYS A 100 -16.87 9.02 -11.60
C LYS A 100 -18.25 8.32 -11.62
N HIS A 101 -18.62 7.71 -12.73
CA HIS A 101 -19.90 6.99 -12.87
C HIS A 101 -19.86 5.56 -12.33
N ILE A 102 -18.71 5.09 -11.89
CA ILE A 102 -18.51 3.77 -11.29
C ILE A 102 -18.26 3.93 -9.79
N ASP A 103 -19.03 3.24 -8.98
CA ASP A 103 -18.89 3.23 -7.53
C ASP A 103 -17.72 2.31 -7.13
N SER A 104 -16.62 2.93 -6.70
CA SER A 104 -15.41 2.18 -6.30
C SER A 104 -15.65 1.25 -5.11
N ASP A 105 -16.53 1.62 -4.17
CA ASP A 105 -16.82 0.80 -2.99
C ASP A 105 -17.57 -0.48 -3.39
N LYS A 106 -18.53 -0.38 -4.34
CA LYS A 106 -19.19 -1.56 -4.91
C LYS A 106 -18.21 -2.47 -5.63
N VAL A 107 -17.34 -1.89 -6.45
CA VAL A 107 -16.32 -2.64 -7.21
C VAL A 107 -15.37 -3.39 -6.26
N ILE A 108 -14.88 -2.74 -5.21
CA ILE A 108 -14.04 -3.36 -4.20
C ILE A 108 -14.79 -4.49 -3.48
N ALA A 109 -16.05 -4.28 -3.11
CA ALA A 109 -16.86 -5.28 -2.41
C ALA A 109 -17.27 -6.46 -3.29
N ALA A 110 -17.24 -6.32 -4.62
CA ALA A 110 -17.54 -7.41 -5.57
C ALA A 110 -16.37 -8.39 -5.74
N ILE A 111 -15.12 -7.97 -5.47
CA ILE A 111 -13.97 -8.87 -5.49
C ILE A 111 -14.14 -9.88 -4.35
N SER A 112 -13.91 -11.17 -4.59
CA SER A 112 -13.87 -12.15 -3.49
C SER A 112 -12.80 -11.78 -2.46
N ALA A 113 -13.15 -11.77 -1.17
CA ALA A 113 -12.23 -11.45 -0.08
C ALA A 113 -10.96 -12.33 -0.08
N GLU A 114 -11.05 -13.55 -0.60
CA GLU A 114 -9.93 -14.49 -0.74
C GLU A 114 -8.98 -14.13 -1.90
N LYS A 115 -9.49 -13.38 -2.90
CA LYS A 115 -8.74 -12.90 -4.08
C LYS A 115 -8.42 -11.40 -4.02
N ASP A 116 -8.86 -10.70 -2.97
CA ASP A 116 -8.56 -9.28 -2.74
C ASP A 116 -7.10 -9.13 -2.30
N VAL A 117 -6.23 -8.78 -3.24
CA VAL A 117 -4.80 -8.62 -2.99
C VAL A 117 -4.40 -7.22 -2.51
N ASP A 118 -5.29 -6.24 -2.64
CA ASP A 118 -5.08 -4.89 -2.08
C ASP A 118 -5.45 -4.80 -0.59
N GLY A 119 -6.27 -5.76 -0.09
CA GLY A 119 -6.74 -5.78 1.30
C GLY A 119 -7.82 -4.73 1.61
N PHE A 120 -8.60 -4.33 0.60
CA PHE A 120 -9.62 -3.28 0.74
C PHE A 120 -11.03 -3.83 0.89
N HIS A 121 -11.25 -5.12 0.61
CA HIS A 121 -12.56 -5.75 0.77
C HIS A 121 -13.07 -5.60 2.21
N PRO A 122 -14.35 -5.26 2.44
CA PRO A 122 -14.90 -5.04 3.78
C PRO A 122 -14.62 -6.15 4.79
N MET A 123 -14.62 -7.43 4.36
CA MET A 123 -14.26 -8.55 5.22
C MET A 123 -12.79 -8.53 5.65
N ASN A 124 -11.84 -8.20 4.74
CA ASN A 124 -10.43 -8.08 5.09
C ASN A 124 -10.20 -6.91 6.05
N VAL A 125 -10.89 -5.78 5.82
CA VAL A 125 -10.86 -4.63 6.73
C VAL A 125 -11.41 -5.01 8.11
N ALA A 126 -12.56 -5.68 8.19
CA ALA A 126 -13.15 -6.12 9.44
C ALA A 126 -12.21 -7.10 10.18
N ASN A 127 -11.66 -8.07 9.48
CA ASN A 127 -10.73 -9.06 10.02
C ASN A 127 -9.44 -8.41 10.55
N LEU A 128 -8.90 -7.38 9.87
CA LEU A 128 -7.78 -6.61 10.36
C LEU A 128 -8.10 -5.97 11.73
N TRP A 129 -9.29 -5.38 11.88
CA TRP A 129 -9.72 -4.78 13.16
C TRP A 129 -9.91 -5.82 14.26
N LEU A 130 -10.43 -7.00 13.92
CA LEU A 130 -10.68 -8.11 14.83
C LEU A 130 -9.42 -8.96 15.11
N LYS A 131 -8.27 -8.64 14.51
CA LYS A 131 -7.03 -9.43 14.55
C LYS A 131 -7.23 -10.86 14.04
N GLN A 132 -8.12 -11.06 13.08
CA GLN A 132 -8.33 -12.32 12.39
C GLN A 132 -7.44 -12.41 11.13
N PRO A 133 -7.14 -13.61 10.62
CA PRO A 133 -6.40 -13.79 9.38
C PRO A 133 -7.08 -13.05 8.22
N CYS A 134 -6.34 -12.23 7.51
CA CYS A 134 -6.83 -11.44 6.37
C CYS A 134 -5.69 -11.01 5.45
N THR A 135 -6.02 -10.56 4.26
CA THR A 135 -5.09 -9.82 3.41
C THR A 135 -4.93 -8.40 3.96
N LEU A 136 -3.70 -8.01 4.25
CA LEU A 136 -3.40 -6.67 4.76
C LEU A 136 -3.27 -5.66 3.61
N PRO A 137 -3.76 -4.42 3.76
CA PRO A 137 -3.55 -3.37 2.78
C PRO A 137 -2.06 -3.17 2.47
N CYS A 138 -1.72 -3.14 1.17
CA CYS A 138 -0.33 -3.19 0.70
C CYS A 138 0.55 -2.07 1.27
N THR A 139 0.10 -0.81 1.20
CA THR A 139 0.87 0.35 1.69
C THR A 139 1.07 0.30 3.20
N PRO A 140 0.04 0.10 4.03
CA PRO A 140 0.18 -0.12 5.47
C PRO A 140 1.11 -1.27 5.85
N LYS A 141 0.99 -2.42 5.18
CA LYS A 141 1.89 -3.59 5.36
C LYS A 141 3.34 -3.20 5.07
N GLY A 142 3.57 -2.44 3.98
CA GLY A 142 4.89 -1.95 3.60
C GLY A 142 5.49 -0.99 4.62
N ILE A 143 4.69 -0.12 5.23
CA ILE A 143 5.14 0.81 6.28
C ILE A 143 5.64 0.05 7.50
N ILE A 144 4.91 -0.96 7.97
CA ILE A 144 5.37 -1.79 9.10
C ILE A 144 6.69 -2.49 8.78
N LYS A 145 6.82 -3.05 7.55
CA LYS A 145 8.08 -3.68 7.11
C LYS A 145 9.25 -2.69 7.08
N LEU A 146 9.03 -1.46 6.61
CA LEU A 146 10.05 -0.39 6.62
C LEU A 146 10.52 -0.03 8.03
N LEU A 147 9.58 0.15 8.97
CA LEU A 147 9.90 0.43 10.37
C LEU A 147 10.71 -0.71 10.99
N LYS A 148 10.27 -1.96 10.80
CA LYS A 148 10.98 -3.14 11.32
C LYS A 148 12.37 -3.30 10.69
N ARG A 149 12.52 -3.05 9.39
CA ARG A 149 13.81 -3.13 8.70
C ARG A 149 14.80 -2.07 9.16
N ALA A 150 14.29 -0.92 9.56
CA ALA A 150 15.07 0.19 10.11
C ALA A 150 15.35 0.06 11.62
N ASP A 151 15.04 -1.10 12.21
CA ASP A 151 15.16 -1.41 13.65
C ASP A 151 14.47 -0.35 14.54
N VAL A 152 13.35 0.21 14.04
CA VAL A 152 12.55 1.17 14.79
C VAL A 152 11.70 0.41 15.80
N GLU A 153 11.92 0.69 17.09
CA GLU A 153 11.05 0.21 18.15
C GLU A 153 9.67 0.89 18.03
N ILE A 154 8.61 0.10 17.83
CA ILE A 154 7.24 0.60 17.68
C ILE A 154 6.47 0.49 19.00
N ALA A 155 6.72 -0.56 19.79
CA ALA A 155 6.01 -0.81 21.04
C ALA A 155 6.25 0.33 22.05
N GLY A 156 5.16 0.82 22.63
CA GLY A 156 5.20 1.90 23.63
C GLY A 156 5.46 3.31 23.08
N LYS A 157 5.64 3.46 21.75
CA LYS A 157 5.87 4.78 21.13
C LYS A 157 4.57 5.54 20.88
N ASP A 158 4.65 6.86 20.99
CA ASP A 158 3.60 7.76 20.52
C ASP A 158 3.67 7.90 18.99
N VAL A 159 2.67 7.38 18.30
CA VAL A 159 2.58 7.45 16.85
C VAL A 159 1.46 8.40 16.44
N VAL A 160 1.78 9.34 15.57
CA VAL A 160 0.77 10.19 14.93
C VAL A 160 0.65 9.83 13.45
N VAL A 161 -0.56 9.50 13.01
CA VAL A 161 -0.88 9.27 11.60
C VAL A 161 -1.68 10.46 11.10
N VAL A 162 -1.09 11.22 10.18
CA VAL A 162 -1.77 12.34 9.50
C VAL A 162 -2.40 11.83 8.23
N GLY A 163 -3.73 11.69 8.27
CA GLY A 163 -4.56 11.09 7.23
C GLY A 163 -5.47 10.00 7.79
N ARG A 164 -6.67 9.88 7.21
CA ARG A 164 -7.68 8.91 7.68
C ARG A 164 -8.43 8.22 6.55
N SER A 165 -7.75 8.00 5.43
CA SER A 165 -8.32 7.23 4.32
C SER A 165 -8.52 5.76 4.72
N ASN A 166 -9.53 5.12 4.14
CA ASN A 166 -9.80 3.69 4.36
C ASN A 166 -8.68 2.79 3.80
N ILE A 167 -7.92 3.30 2.82
CA ILE A 167 -6.89 2.51 2.14
C ILE A 167 -5.49 2.64 2.75
N VAL A 168 -5.20 3.71 3.52
CA VAL A 168 -3.88 3.93 4.13
C VAL A 168 -3.98 4.34 5.60
N GLY A 169 -4.56 5.51 5.89
CA GLY A 169 -4.48 6.13 7.22
C GLY A 169 -5.08 5.26 8.33
N LEU A 170 -6.31 4.78 8.14
CA LEU A 170 -6.96 3.92 9.13
C LEU A 170 -6.26 2.55 9.26
N PRO A 171 -5.97 1.82 8.18
CA PRO A 171 -5.33 0.51 8.32
C PRO A 171 -3.89 0.60 8.87
N VAL A 172 -3.08 1.60 8.53
CA VAL A 172 -1.75 1.74 9.13
C VAL A 172 -1.85 2.04 10.63
N SER A 173 -2.83 2.87 11.03
CA SER A 173 -3.09 3.15 12.45
C SER A 173 -3.41 1.86 13.21
N LYS A 174 -4.23 0.98 12.62
CA LYS A 174 -4.57 -0.32 13.21
C LYS A 174 -3.36 -1.25 13.29
N LEU A 175 -2.53 -1.30 12.25
CA LEU A 175 -1.31 -2.12 12.27
C LEU A 175 -0.32 -1.63 13.34
N LEU A 176 -0.11 -0.33 13.47
CA LEU A 176 0.74 0.25 14.51
C LEU A 176 0.20 -0.03 15.93
N LEU A 177 -1.13 0.04 16.11
CA LEU A 177 -1.76 -0.36 17.37
C LEU A 177 -1.54 -1.86 17.65
N ASN A 178 -1.56 -2.72 16.62
CA ASN A 178 -1.27 -4.15 16.77
C ASN A 178 0.19 -4.41 17.15
N GLU A 179 1.13 -3.51 16.78
CA GLU A 179 2.53 -3.52 17.23
C GLU A 179 2.73 -2.83 18.60
N ASN A 180 1.65 -2.59 19.35
CA ASN A 180 1.63 -2.00 20.70
C ASN A 180 2.05 -0.52 20.77
N ALA A 181 1.85 0.25 19.71
CA ALA A 181 2.00 1.71 19.77
C ALA A 181 0.78 2.39 20.39
N THR A 182 0.97 3.59 20.95
CA THR A 182 -0.12 4.53 21.22
C THR A 182 -0.35 5.35 19.95
N VAL A 183 -1.54 5.27 19.35
CA VAL A 183 -1.79 5.87 18.04
C VAL A 183 -2.79 7.00 18.11
N THR A 184 -2.40 8.16 17.60
CA THR A 184 -3.27 9.32 17.35
C THR A 184 -3.49 9.49 15.87
N ILE A 185 -4.76 9.57 15.42
CA ILE A 185 -5.12 9.85 14.03
C ILE A 185 -5.48 11.32 13.91
N ALA A 186 -4.72 12.05 13.09
CA ALA A 186 -4.94 13.46 12.79
C ALA A 186 -5.47 13.66 11.36
N HIS A 187 -6.27 14.69 11.15
CA HIS A 187 -6.94 14.93 9.88
C HIS A 187 -7.26 16.41 9.67
N SER A 188 -7.89 16.78 8.57
CA SER A 188 -8.20 18.18 8.19
C SER A 188 -9.09 18.96 9.18
N ARG A 189 -9.70 18.27 10.16
CA ARG A 189 -10.51 18.89 11.24
C ARG A 189 -9.79 18.86 12.59
N THR A 190 -8.56 18.33 12.66
CA THR A 190 -7.76 18.33 13.89
C THR A 190 -7.36 19.77 14.23
N LYS A 191 -7.70 20.20 15.45
CA LYS A 191 -7.24 21.49 15.98
C LYS A 191 -5.77 21.38 16.34
N ASP A 192 -5.04 22.47 16.16
CA ASP A 192 -3.63 22.59 16.53
C ASP A 192 -2.78 21.41 16.04
N LEU A 193 -2.94 21.08 14.73
CA LEU A 193 -2.28 19.94 14.10
C LEU A 193 -0.78 19.88 14.39
N LYS A 194 -0.11 21.05 14.41
CA LYS A 194 1.29 21.19 14.73
C LYS A 194 1.62 20.63 16.13
N GLU A 195 0.83 20.98 17.14
CA GLU A 195 1.03 20.48 18.51
C GLU A 195 0.79 18.97 18.62
N VAL A 196 -0.13 18.43 17.80
CA VAL A 196 -0.40 16.99 17.75
C VAL A 196 0.79 16.25 17.11
N THR A 197 1.28 16.73 15.97
CA THR A 197 2.38 16.06 15.23
C THR A 197 3.71 16.13 15.97
N ARG A 198 3.98 17.23 16.70
CA ARG A 198 5.21 17.40 17.50
C ARG A 198 5.36 16.44 18.69
N ARG A 199 4.31 15.73 19.05
CA ARG A 199 4.40 14.71 20.12
C ARG A 199 4.88 13.36 19.61
N ALA A 200 4.82 13.15 18.28
CA ALA A 200 5.09 11.87 17.68
C ALA A 200 6.55 11.43 17.82
N ASP A 201 6.78 10.23 18.34
CA ASP A 201 8.04 9.50 18.18
C ASP A 201 8.15 8.93 16.76
N ILE A 202 7.00 8.51 16.20
CA ILE A 202 6.86 8.07 14.81
C ILE A 202 5.74 8.88 14.17
N LEU A 203 6.05 9.60 13.09
CA LEU A 203 5.10 10.40 12.33
C LEU A 203 4.87 9.76 10.96
N VAL A 204 3.63 9.33 10.67
CA VAL A 204 3.21 8.82 9.37
C VAL A 204 2.35 9.86 8.68
N VAL A 205 2.73 10.29 7.46
CA VAL A 205 2.00 11.33 6.72
C VAL A 205 1.46 10.76 5.42
N ALA A 206 0.11 10.77 5.27
CA ALA A 206 -0.60 10.16 4.15
C ALA A 206 -1.83 11.02 3.76
N ILE A 207 -1.59 12.22 3.22
CA ILE A 207 -2.63 13.22 2.90
C ILE A 207 -2.65 13.67 1.44
N GLY A 208 -1.63 13.29 0.63
CA GLY A 208 -1.55 13.65 -0.78
C GLY A 208 -1.40 15.17 -1.01
N ARG A 209 -0.65 15.85 -0.15
CA ARG A 209 -0.40 17.30 -0.25
C ARG A 209 1.09 17.57 -0.24
N PRO A 210 1.66 18.09 -1.35
CA PRO A 210 3.10 18.27 -1.48
C PRO A 210 3.66 19.16 -0.38
N LYS A 211 4.70 18.67 0.33
CA LYS A 211 5.47 19.40 1.35
C LYS A 211 4.64 20.09 2.44
N PHE A 212 3.49 19.51 2.77
CA PHE A 212 2.56 20.11 3.74
C PHE A 212 3.10 20.11 5.16
N VAL A 213 3.79 19.02 5.57
CA VAL A 213 4.41 18.93 6.89
C VAL A 213 5.79 19.55 6.84
N THR A 214 5.99 20.58 7.65
CA THR A 214 7.23 21.35 7.76
C THR A 214 8.03 20.98 9.01
N ALA A 215 9.32 21.38 9.09
CA ALA A 215 10.20 21.02 10.19
C ALA A 215 9.67 21.42 11.58
N ASP A 216 8.95 22.53 11.67
CA ASP A 216 8.35 23.00 12.93
C ASP A 216 7.13 22.20 13.38
N MET A 217 6.66 21.24 12.56
CA MET A 217 5.61 20.28 12.89
C MET A 217 6.16 18.91 13.35
N VAL A 218 7.47 18.72 13.36
CA VAL A 218 8.12 17.45 13.65
C VAL A 218 8.91 17.55 14.97
N LYS A 219 8.79 16.52 15.81
CA LYS A 219 9.62 16.37 17.00
C LYS A 219 11.06 16.08 16.59
N PRO A 220 12.07 16.82 17.05
CA PRO A 220 13.46 16.45 16.83
C PRO A 220 13.74 15.01 17.27
N GLY A 221 14.40 14.23 16.43
CA GLY A 221 14.66 12.81 16.68
C GLY A 221 13.51 11.86 16.32
N ALA A 222 12.36 12.35 15.83
CA ALA A 222 11.28 11.49 15.38
C ALA A 222 11.64 10.65 14.15
N VAL A 223 11.01 9.50 14.00
CA VAL A 223 10.98 8.72 12.76
C VAL A 223 9.86 9.25 11.88
N VAL A 224 10.14 9.55 10.61
CA VAL A 224 9.15 10.13 9.69
C VAL A 224 8.92 9.20 8.50
N ILE A 225 7.68 8.74 8.34
CA ILE A 225 7.23 7.93 7.21
C ILE A 225 6.36 8.79 6.29
N ASP A 226 6.91 9.18 5.17
CA ASP A 226 6.22 9.94 4.13
C ASP A 226 5.59 8.97 3.11
N VAL A 227 4.28 8.94 3.08
CA VAL A 227 3.49 8.07 2.17
C VAL A 227 3.09 8.82 0.90
N GLY A 228 3.15 10.14 0.93
CA GLY A 228 2.73 10.99 -0.17
C GLY A 228 3.53 10.75 -1.45
N VAL A 229 2.83 10.72 -2.58
CA VAL A 229 3.43 10.73 -3.91
C VAL A 229 2.78 11.83 -4.71
N ASN A 230 3.43 12.96 -4.75
CA ASN A 230 2.92 14.18 -5.38
C ASN A 230 3.87 14.65 -6.48
N ARG A 231 3.39 15.57 -7.33
CA ARG A 231 4.25 16.39 -8.16
C ARG A 231 4.43 17.77 -7.54
N ASP A 232 5.67 18.15 -7.30
CA ASP A 232 6.01 19.48 -6.84
C ASP A 232 5.48 20.52 -7.85
N PRO A 233 4.70 21.51 -7.42
CA PRO A 233 4.08 22.48 -8.34
C PRO A 233 5.10 23.34 -9.11
N GLU A 234 6.29 23.55 -8.53
CA GLU A 234 7.35 24.40 -9.13
C GLU A 234 8.29 23.57 -10.00
N THR A 235 8.87 22.50 -9.42
CA THR A 235 9.93 21.71 -10.09
C THR A 235 9.38 20.59 -10.98
N LYS A 236 8.07 20.26 -10.85
CA LYS A 236 7.42 19.12 -11.52
C LYS A 236 7.99 17.75 -11.15
N LYS A 237 8.98 17.68 -10.26
CA LYS A 237 9.55 16.43 -9.75
C LYS A 237 8.62 15.77 -8.74
N LEU A 238 8.82 14.48 -8.52
CA LEU A 238 8.11 13.75 -7.47
C LEU A 238 8.58 14.24 -6.09
N CYS A 239 7.64 14.46 -5.20
CA CYS A 239 7.87 14.81 -3.81
C CYS A 239 6.82 14.15 -2.91
N GLY A 240 7.09 14.11 -1.62
CA GLY A 240 6.18 13.61 -0.62
C GLY A 240 5.25 14.65 -0.03
N ASP A 241 4.58 14.26 1.05
CA ASP A 241 3.73 15.11 1.87
C ASP A 241 4.54 15.93 2.90
N VAL A 242 5.82 15.58 3.13
CA VAL A 242 6.69 16.32 4.04
C VAL A 242 7.75 17.15 3.29
N ASP A 243 8.18 18.23 3.88
CA ASP A 243 9.36 18.96 3.42
C ASP A 243 10.62 18.18 3.80
N PHE A 244 11.00 17.25 2.92
CA PHE A 244 12.11 16.33 3.16
C PHE A 244 13.41 17.04 3.52
N ALA A 245 13.76 18.07 2.76
CA ALA A 245 15.04 18.78 2.96
C ALA A 245 15.12 19.47 4.32
N ALA A 246 14.02 20.00 4.81
CA ALA A 246 13.96 20.66 6.12
C ALA A 246 13.84 19.67 7.29
N ILE A 247 13.28 18.47 7.04
CA ILE A 247 13.00 17.49 8.11
C ILE A 247 14.13 16.46 8.27
N GLU A 248 14.81 16.07 7.18
CA GLU A 248 15.91 15.11 7.23
C GLU A 248 16.97 15.42 8.30
N PRO A 249 17.45 16.68 8.45
CA PRO A 249 18.48 16.99 9.45
C PRO A 249 18.02 16.84 10.90
N ILE A 250 16.73 16.88 11.18
CA ILE A 250 16.17 16.81 12.54
C ILE A 250 15.55 15.47 12.88
N ALA A 251 15.19 14.65 11.89
CA ALA A 251 14.64 13.32 12.07
C ALA A 251 15.73 12.28 12.40
N SER A 252 15.43 11.29 13.26
CA SER A 252 16.32 10.14 13.46
C SER A 252 16.35 9.23 12.23
N ALA A 253 15.19 9.07 11.60
CA ALA A 253 15.03 8.33 10.36
C ALA A 253 13.88 8.89 9.52
N ILE A 254 14.01 8.83 8.19
CA ILE A 254 12.99 9.36 7.26
C ILE A 254 12.95 8.54 5.97
N THR A 255 11.76 8.33 5.40
CA THR A 255 11.60 7.75 4.06
C THR A 255 11.74 8.82 2.97
N PRO A 256 12.51 8.58 1.90
CA PRO A 256 12.59 9.50 0.77
C PRO A 256 11.39 9.33 -0.18
N VAL A 257 11.05 10.38 -0.93
CA VAL A 257 10.10 10.31 -2.04
C VAL A 257 10.76 10.90 -3.30
N PRO A 258 10.97 10.09 -4.35
CA PRO A 258 10.67 8.64 -4.49
C PRO A 258 11.66 7.73 -3.75
N GLY A 259 11.28 6.45 -3.57
CA GLY A 259 12.19 5.41 -3.08
C GLY A 259 11.93 4.93 -1.65
N GLY A 260 10.98 5.52 -0.94
CA GLY A 260 10.53 5.09 0.39
C GLY A 260 9.35 4.09 0.32
N VAL A 261 8.15 4.56 0.65
CA VAL A 261 6.94 3.71 0.77
C VAL A 261 6.47 3.14 -0.56
N GLY A 262 6.53 3.90 -1.66
CA GLY A 262 5.98 3.49 -2.96
C GLY A 262 6.47 2.12 -3.46
N PRO A 263 7.78 1.83 -3.51
CA PRO A 263 8.30 0.51 -3.88
C PRO A 263 7.76 -0.62 -3.01
N MET A 264 7.54 -0.37 -1.73
CA MET A 264 7.02 -1.38 -0.80
C MET A 264 5.56 -1.72 -1.06
N THR A 265 4.75 -0.77 -1.52
CA THR A 265 3.35 -1.02 -1.90
C THR A 265 3.27 -2.11 -2.98
N ILE A 266 4.07 -1.99 -4.05
CA ILE A 266 4.10 -2.98 -5.13
C ILE A 266 4.67 -4.32 -4.63
N THR A 267 5.70 -4.28 -3.80
CA THR A 267 6.30 -5.50 -3.22
C THR A 267 5.31 -6.25 -2.33
N CYS A 268 4.56 -5.55 -1.48
CA CYS A 268 3.53 -6.18 -0.65
C CYS A 268 2.34 -6.69 -1.46
N LEU A 269 2.05 -6.10 -2.63
CA LEU A 269 1.05 -6.65 -3.55
C LEU A 269 1.49 -8.03 -4.08
N MET A 270 2.77 -8.18 -4.45
CA MET A 270 3.30 -9.49 -4.86
C MET A 270 3.21 -10.50 -3.73
N GLU A 271 3.59 -10.11 -2.53
CA GLU A 271 3.47 -10.94 -1.33
C GLU A 271 2.02 -11.35 -1.06
N ASN A 272 1.06 -10.42 -1.10
CA ASN A 272 -0.35 -10.72 -0.92
C ASN A 272 -0.88 -11.70 -1.99
N THR A 273 -0.42 -11.55 -3.23
CA THR A 273 -0.79 -12.48 -4.32
C THR A 273 -0.30 -13.91 -4.02
N ILE A 274 0.93 -14.04 -3.54
CA ILE A 274 1.50 -15.34 -3.12
C ILE A 274 0.74 -15.90 -1.92
N GLU A 275 0.40 -15.07 -0.93
CA GLU A 275 -0.37 -15.50 0.23
C GLU A 275 -1.79 -15.97 -0.15
N CYS A 276 -2.46 -15.30 -1.10
CA CYS A 276 -3.76 -15.73 -1.63
C CYS A 276 -3.64 -17.08 -2.35
N PHE A 277 -2.62 -17.24 -3.18
CA PHE A 277 -2.31 -18.51 -3.84
C PHE A 277 -2.10 -19.65 -2.82
N LEU A 278 -1.25 -19.45 -1.82
CA LEU A 278 -0.96 -20.48 -0.82
C LEU A 278 -2.19 -20.85 0.01
N ARG A 279 -2.97 -19.87 0.44
CA ARG A 279 -4.24 -20.12 1.16
C ARG A 279 -5.22 -20.99 0.37
N LYS A 280 -5.18 -20.90 -0.97
CA LYS A 280 -6.01 -21.74 -1.85
C LYS A 280 -5.42 -23.14 -2.03
N MET A 281 -4.10 -23.25 -2.17
CA MET A 281 -3.42 -24.53 -2.42
C MET A 281 -3.31 -25.41 -1.18
N GLU A 282 -3.47 -24.86 0.01
CA GLU A 282 -3.35 -25.55 1.31
C GLU A 282 -4.72 -25.88 1.95
N LYS A 283 -5.85 -25.53 1.28
CA LYS A 283 -7.21 -25.97 1.63
C LYS A 283 -7.44 -27.38 1.09
#